data_adb07f798d258b8b9ab468402e2fb508
#
_entry.id   adb07f798d258b8b9ab468402e2fb508
#
_cell.length_a   1.000
_cell.length_b   1.000
_cell.length_c   1.000
_cell.angle_alpha   90.00
_cell.angle_beta   90.00
_cell.angle_gamma   90.00
#
_symmetry.space_group_name_H-M   'P 1'
#
loop_
_entity.id
_entity.type
_entity.pdbx_description
1 polymer ?
#
loop_
_entity_poly.entity_id
_entity_poly.type
_entity_poly.pdbx_seq_one_letter_code
_entity_poly.pdbx_strand_id
1 'polypeptide(L)'
;TAARRRLRSACLRFLTALATSHPAAQDKLQPTLHSFFVDEKGEATATAQLAADEAAHLALEVLRGNRGVCRRVVEETVRAIASSLHRERPSALRLRVLQELCCPQGRPIAANQLHVVRALTERHVALVLFEDGRAERARLRAAAAAGDAAAASRLDYHQELLRTFLCCACGRCAEAEVVLRGVLPID
;
A
#
# COMPACT_ATOMS: atom_id res chain seq x y z
N THR A 1 4.40 25.92 -1.50
CA THR A 1 3.58 26.76 -2.42
C THR A 1 2.86 25.86 -3.44
N ALA A 2 1.75 26.35 -4.03
CA ALA A 2 0.98 25.63 -5.06
C ALA A 2 1.85 25.24 -6.27
N ALA A 3 2.79 26.11 -6.67
CA ALA A 3 3.73 25.85 -7.78
C ALA A 3 4.63 24.62 -7.51
N ARG A 4 5.21 24.51 -6.31
CA ARG A 4 6.01 23.33 -5.93
C ARG A 4 5.21 22.03 -5.97
N ARG A 5 3.94 22.07 -5.55
CA ARG A 5 3.05 20.89 -5.61
C ARG A 5 2.78 20.47 -7.04
N ARG A 6 2.43 21.41 -7.92
CA ARG A 6 2.21 21.12 -9.35
C ARG A 6 3.44 20.54 -10.03
N LEU A 7 4.63 21.10 -9.74
CA LEU A 7 5.89 20.60 -10.26
C LEU A 7 6.16 19.17 -9.78
N ARG A 8 6.02 18.90 -8.46
CA ARG A 8 6.19 17.55 -7.90
C ARG A 8 5.23 16.54 -8.54
N SER A 9 3.94 16.89 -8.66
CA SER A 9 2.96 16.04 -9.32
C SER A 9 3.31 15.76 -10.78
N ALA A 10 3.74 16.77 -11.53
CA ALA A 10 4.18 16.59 -12.91
C ALA A 10 5.41 15.68 -13.03
N CYS A 11 6.41 15.85 -12.14
CA CYS A 11 7.59 15.00 -12.09
C CYS A 11 7.23 13.54 -11.77
N LEU A 12 6.37 13.30 -10.77
CA LEU A 12 5.95 11.95 -10.41
C LEU A 12 5.21 11.28 -11.56
N ARG A 13 4.30 11.97 -12.26
CA ARG A 13 3.62 11.43 -13.44
C ARG A 13 4.57 11.12 -14.59
N PHE A 14 5.57 11.98 -14.83
CA PHE A 14 6.60 11.71 -15.82
C PHE A 14 7.41 10.46 -15.47
N LEU A 15 7.87 10.34 -14.20
CA LEU A 15 8.61 9.17 -13.74
C LEU A 15 7.75 7.90 -13.79
N THR A 16 6.45 7.99 -13.51
CA THR A 16 5.50 6.88 -13.66
C THR A 16 5.46 6.39 -15.11
N ALA A 17 5.28 7.31 -16.06
CA ALA A 17 5.28 6.95 -17.48
C ALA A 17 6.62 6.33 -17.92
N LEU A 18 7.75 6.82 -17.39
CA LEU A 18 9.08 6.28 -17.68
C LEU A 18 9.27 4.88 -17.09
N ALA A 19 8.73 4.60 -15.90
CA ALA A 19 8.84 3.30 -15.24
C ALA A 19 7.92 2.24 -15.85
N THR A 20 6.82 2.66 -16.50
CA THR A 20 5.82 1.75 -17.05
C THR A 20 6.44 0.81 -18.08
N SER A 21 6.42 -0.49 -17.76
CA SER A 21 6.97 -1.56 -18.62
C SER A 21 8.44 -1.38 -19.01
N HIS A 22 9.23 -0.62 -18.20
CA HIS A 22 10.65 -0.36 -18.50
C HIS A 22 11.57 -0.83 -17.36
N PRO A 23 12.05 -2.09 -17.35
CA PRO A 23 12.80 -2.67 -16.23
C PRO A 23 14.04 -1.87 -15.81
N ALA A 24 14.81 -1.32 -16.77
CA ALA A 24 15.99 -0.52 -16.44
C ALA A 24 15.64 0.81 -15.72
N ALA A 25 14.51 1.43 -16.03
CA ALA A 25 14.02 2.60 -15.30
C ALA A 25 13.54 2.21 -13.90
N GLN A 26 12.82 1.09 -13.78
CA GLN A 26 12.39 0.52 -12.49
C GLN A 26 13.59 0.25 -11.58
N ASP A 27 14.66 -0.36 -12.08
CA ASP A 27 15.89 -0.63 -11.34
C ASP A 27 16.56 0.65 -10.83
N LYS A 28 16.60 1.70 -11.66
CA LYS A 28 17.19 3.00 -11.29
C LYS A 28 16.34 3.77 -10.28
N LEU A 29 15.02 3.64 -10.31
CA LEU A 29 14.09 4.32 -9.43
C LEU A 29 13.90 3.60 -8.08
N GLN A 30 14.18 2.29 -8.01
CA GLN A 30 14.00 1.50 -6.80
C GLN A 30 14.67 2.09 -5.55
N PRO A 31 15.93 2.57 -5.58
CA PRO A 31 16.59 3.14 -4.40
C PRO A 31 15.89 4.40 -3.85
N THR A 32 15.13 5.09 -4.67
CA THR A 32 14.42 6.33 -4.29
C THR A 32 13.02 6.09 -3.75
N LEU A 33 12.51 4.85 -3.78
CA LEU A 33 11.13 4.54 -3.36
C LEU A 33 10.79 5.03 -1.96
N HIS A 34 11.73 4.88 -1.01
CA HIS A 34 11.53 5.33 0.37
C HIS A 34 11.21 6.82 0.45
N SER A 35 11.96 7.67 -0.27
CA SER A 35 11.81 9.12 -0.25
C SER A 35 10.48 9.64 -0.81
N PHE A 36 9.72 8.79 -1.51
CA PHE A 36 8.39 9.17 -1.98
C PHE A 36 7.34 9.16 -0.86
N PHE A 37 7.57 8.41 0.21
CA PHE A 37 6.63 8.21 1.32
C PHE A 37 7.02 8.94 2.61
N VAL A 38 8.23 9.50 2.69
CA VAL A 38 8.72 10.26 3.83
C VAL A 38 9.18 11.66 3.40
N ASP A 39 9.25 12.59 4.36
CA ASP A 39 9.87 13.90 4.17
C ASP A 39 11.35 13.89 4.55
N GLU A 40 12.01 15.07 4.48
CA GLU A 40 13.41 15.27 4.85
C GLU A 40 13.69 14.92 6.33
N LYS A 41 12.66 14.85 7.18
CA LYS A 41 12.74 14.46 8.59
C LYS A 41 12.41 12.99 8.83
N GLY A 42 12.17 12.22 7.76
CA GLY A 42 11.73 10.83 7.85
C GLY A 42 10.28 10.67 8.32
N GLU A 43 9.50 11.75 8.31
CA GLU A 43 8.10 11.72 8.72
C GLU A 43 7.17 11.73 7.50
N ALA A 44 6.07 10.97 7.58
CA ALA A 44 5.01 11.07 6.61
C ALA A 44 4.24 12.39 6.81
N THR A 45 4.37 13.35 5.91
CA THR A 45 3.78 14.68 6.09
C THR A 45 2.43 14.87 5.40
N ALA A 46 1.61 15.77 5.98
CA ALA A 46 0.34 16.23 5.38
C ALA A 46 0.55 16.93 4.01
N THR A 47 1.72 17.51 3.76
CA THR A 47 2.06 18.12 2.45
C THR A 47 2.33 17.05 1.38
N ALA A 48 2.67 15.83 1.80
CA ALA A 48 2.78 14.67 0.93
C ALA A 48 1.41 14.15 0.44
N GLN A 49 0.32 14.56 1.08
CA GLN A 49 -1.02 13.99 0.85
C GLN A 49 -1.57 14.14 -0.57
N LEU A 50 -1.35 15.29 -1.22
CA LEU A 50 -1.82 15.50 -2.60
C LEU A 50 -0.92 14.83 -3.66
N ALA A 51 0.35 14.58 -3.31
CA ALA A 51 1.27 13.83 -4.16
C ALA A 51 1.40 12.34 -3.71
N ALA A 52 0.65 11.94 -2.71
CA ALA A 52 0.75 10.61 -2.13
C ALA A 52 0.18 9.53 -3.05
N ASP A 53 -0.87 9.85 -3.78
CA ASP A 53 -1.44 8.92 -4.76
C ASP A 53 -0.55 8.83 -6.01
N GLU A 54 0.02 9.95 -6.48
CA GLU A 54 1.02 9.92 -7.56
C GLU A 54 2.29 9.16 -7.12
N ALA A 55 2.73 9.31 -5.88
CA ALA A 55 3.84 8.55 -5.33
C ALA A 55 3.52 7.04 -5.27
N ALA A 56 2.30 6.68 -4.88
CA ALA A 56 1.85 5.29 -4.86
C ALA A 56 1.70 4.71 -6.27
N HIS A 57 1.22 5.50 -7.24
CA HIS A 57 1.20 5.10 -8.66
C HIS A 57 2.62 4.85 -9.18
N LEU A 58 3.56 5.76 -8.92
CA LEU A 58 4.95 5.58 -9.30
C LEU A 58 5.54 4.33 -8.67
N ALA A 59 5.35 4.14 -7.35
CA ALA A 59 5.85 2.96 -6.65
C ALA A 59 5.29 1.67 -7.25
N LEU A 60 3.99 1.64 -7.56
CA LEU A 60 3.37 0.49 -8.18
C LEU A 60 3.97 0.17 -9.55
N GLU A 61 4.23 1.18 -10.40
CA GLU A 61 4.86 0.98 -11.71
C GLU A 61 6.33 0.54 -11.59
N VAL A 62 7.07 1.06 -10.60
CA VAL A 62 8.46 0.64 -10.33
C VAL A 62 8.54 -0.83 -9.90
N LEU A 63 7.56 -1.30 -9.15
CA LEU A 63 7.53 -2.67 -8.61
C LEU A 63 6.90 -3.67 -9.59
N ARG A 64 5.95 -3.19 -10.43
CA ARG A 64 5.10 -4.03 -11.26
C ARG A 64 5.89 -4.97 -12.15
N GLY A 65 5.65 -6.27 -11.96
CA GLY A 65 6.25 -7.31 -12.77
C GLY A 65 7.76 -7.48 -12.58
N ASN A 66 8.41 -6.70 -11.70
CA ASN A 66 9.85 -6.75 -11.47
C ASN A 66 10.19 -7.36 -10.10
N ARG A 67 10.18 -8.69 -10.05
CA ARG A 67 10.50 -9.44 -8.81
C ARG A 67 11.89 -9.09 -8.25
N GLY A 68 12.86 -8.79 -9.12
CA GLY A 68 14.21 -8.39 -8.72
C GLY A 68 14.20 -7.09 -7.92
N VAL A 69 13.43 -6.10 -8.39
CA VAL A 69 13.21 -4.83 -7.68
C VAL A 69 12.49 -5.09 -6.35
N CYS A 70 11.39 -5.86 -6.33
CA CYS A 70 10.64 -6.15 -5.11
C CYS A 70 11.50 -6.78 -4.02
N ARG A 71 12.43 -7.69 -4.38
CA ARG A 71 13.34 -8.35 -3.44
C ARG A 71 14.36 -7.40 -2.78
N ARG A 72 14.67 -6.29 -3.41
CA ARG A 72 15.63 -5.31 -2.90
C ARG A 72 14.98 -4.20 -2.07
N VAL A 73 13.67 -4.19 -1.96
CA VAL A 73 12.97 -3.23 -1.10
C VAL A 73 13.26 -3.57 0.35
N VAL A 74 13.73 -2.58 1.09
CA VAL A 74 14.08 -2.72 2.51
C VAL A 74 12.86 -2.53 3.41
N GLU A 75 12.93 -3.07 4.62
CA GLU A 75 11.84 -3.04 5.61
C GLU A 75 11.37 -1.61 5.92
N GLU A 76 12.30 -0.65 5.99
CA GLU A 76 11.99 0.76 6.25
C GLU A 76 11.06 1.35 5.20
N THR A 77 11.23 0.97 3.93
CA THR A 77 10.32 1.38 2.85
C THR A 77 8.93 0.81 3.05
N VAL A 78 8.82 -0.46 3.42
CA VAL A 78 7.54 -1.09 3.73
C VAL A 78 6.85 -0.38 4.91
N ARG A 79 7.61 -0.08 5.96
CA ARG A 79 7.10 0.67 7.13
C ARG A 79 6.66 2.09 6.76
N ALA A 80 7.39 2.77 5.88
CA ALA A 80 7.00 4.11 5.40
C ALA A 80 5.67 4.09 4.65
N ILE A 81 5.49 3.12 3.75
CA ILE A 81 4.22 2.91 3.02
C ILE A 81 3.09 2.61 4.01
N ALA A 82 3.27 1.67 4.93
CA ALA A 82 2.27 1.29 5.93
C ALA A 82 1.94 2.46 6.88
N SER A 83 2.94 3.25 7.31
CA SER A 83 2.74 4.42 8.16
C SER A 83 1.92 5.51 7.46
N SER A 84 2.04 5.63 6.14
CA SER A 84 1.25 6.57 5.36
C SER A 84 -0.24 6.18 5.33
N LEU A 85 -0.57 4.90 5.45
CA LEU A 85 -1.96 4.42 5.58
C LEU A 85 -2.60 4.87 6.90
N HIS A 86 -1.82 4.91 7.99
CA HIS A 86 -2.34 5.26 9.32
C HIS A 86 -2.60 6.76 9.50
N ARG A 87 -1.76 7.61 8.91
CA ARG A 87 -1.80 9.08 9.11
C ARG A 87 -2.74 9.80 8.15
N GLU A 88 -3.07 9.16 7.06
CA GLU A 88 -3.84 9.74 5.98
C GLU A 88 -5.16 9.00 5.78
N ARG A 89 -5.98 9.50 4.89
CA ARG A 89 -7.20 8.78 4.50
C ARG A 89 -6.83 7.40 3.96
N PRO A 90 -7.60 6.36 4.29
CA PRO A 90 -7.38 5.01 3.78
C PRO A 90 -7.19 5.02 2.26
N SER A 91 -6.06 4.51 1.78
CA SER A 91 -5.76 4.48 0.35
C SER A 91 -5.63 3.04 -0.14
N ALA A 92 -6.58 2.59 -0.93
CA ALA A 92 -6.57 1.28 -1.58
C ALA A 92 -5.31 1.12 -2.48
N LEU A 93 -4.87 2.20 -3.11
CA LEU A 93 -3.71 2.18 -4.00
C LEU A 93 -2.41 1.82 -3.26
N ARG A 94 -2.21 2.31 -2.03
CA ARG A 94 -1.03 1.97 -1.22
C ARG A 94 -1.05 0.51 -0.78
N LEU A 95 -2.22 -0.03 -0.50
CA LEU A 95 -2.37 -1.47 -0.24
C LEU A 95 -1.97 -2.30 -1.46
N ARG A 96 -2.31 -1.85 -2.68
CA ARG A 96 -1.87 -2.50 -3.93
C ARG A 96 -0.34 -2.46 -4.09
N VAL A 97 0.33 -1.39 -3.66
CA VAL A 97 1.81 -1.36 -3.62
C VAL A 97 2.34 -2.45 -2.69
N LEU A 98 1.76 -2.61 -1.50
CA LEU A 98 2.16 -3.67 -0.56
C LEU A 98 1.87 -5.08 -1.10
N GLN A 99 0.77 -5.27 -1.84
CA GLN A 99 0.46 -6.55 -2.50
C GLN A 99 1.51 -6.91 -3.56
N GLU A 100 1.90 -5.94 -4.39
CA GLU A 100 2.94 -6.17 -5.41
C GLU A 100 4.29 -6.51 -4.77
N LEU A 101 4.62 -5.90 -3.62
CA LEU A 101 5.81 -6.27 -2.84
C LEU A 101 5.75 -7.69 -2.30
N CYS A 102 4.59 -8.13 -1.81
CA CYS A 102 4.40 -9.48 -1.25
C CYS A 102 4.44 -10.57 -2.31
N CYS A 103 3.79 -10.32 -3.46
CA CYS A 103 3.48 -11.39 -4.41
C CYS A 103 3.54 -10.92 -5.88
N PRO A 104 4.70 -10.39 -6.34
CA PRO A 104 4.85 -9.92 -7.71
C PRO A 104 4.57 -11.06 -8.70
N GLN A 105 3.67 -10.82 -9.66
CA GLN A 105 3.26 -11.81 -10.66
C GLN A 105 2.76 -13.14 -10.05
N GLY A 106 2.11 -13.10 -8.90
CA GLY A 106 1.62 -14.30 -8.21
C GLY A 106 2.73 -15.15 -7.56
N ARG A 107 3.97 -14.67 -7.47
CA ARG A 107 5.11 -15.38 -6.89
C ARG A 107 5.51 -14.77 -5.55
N PRO A 108 5.24 -15.40 -4.41
CA PRO A 108 5.46 -14.84 -3.09
C PRO A 108 6.94 -14.55 -2.80
N ILE A 109 7.18 -13.52 -1.98
CA ILE A 109 8.48 -13.16 -1.41
C ILE A 109 8.32 -13.16 0.12
N ALA A 110 8.72 -14.25 0.78
CA ALA A 110 8.47 -14.47 2.20
C ALA A 110 8.96 -13.33 3.11
N ALA A 111 10.16 -12.78 2.86
CA ALA A 111 10.67 -11.66 3.63
C ALA A 111 9.73 -10.44 3.56
N ASN A 112 9.27 -10.08 2.35
CA ASN A 112 8.36 -8.96 2.17
C ASN A 112 6.99 -9.22 2.81
N GLN A 113 6.48 -10.44 2.73
CA GLN A 113 5.22 -10.83 3.38
C GLN A 113 5.30 -10.60 4.89
N LEU A 114 6.40 -11.01 5.52
CA LEU A 114 6.63 -10.81 6.95
C LEU A 114 6.75 -9.33 7.31
N HIS A 115 7.50 -8.54 6.54
CA HIS A 115 7.63 -7.09 6.76
C HIS A 115 6.28 -6.38 6.62
N VAL A 116 5.50 -6.72 5.60
CA VAL A 116 4.19 -6.10 5.34
C VAL A 116 3.20 -6.44 6.46
N VAL A 117 3.08 -7.72 6.83
CA VAL A 117 2.12 -8.10 7.87
C VAL A 117 2.48 -7.47 9.22
N ARG A 118 3.75 -7.44 9.60
CA ARG A 118 4.21 -6.77 10.83
C ARG A 118 3.90 -5.27 10.78
N ALA A 119 4.27 -4.58 9.70
CA ALA A 119 4.04 -3.15 9.57
C ALA A 119 2.56 -2.78 9.63
N LEU A 120 1.66 -3.63 9.11
CA LEU A 120 0.22 -3.41 9.17
C LEU A 120 -0.36 -3.71 10.56
N THR A 121 0.18 -4.67 11.31
CA THR A 121 -0.36 -5.14 12.59
C THR A 121 0.22 -4.41 13.80
N GLU A 122 1.52 -4.10 13.80
CA GLU A 122 2.21 -3.44 14.92
C GLU A 122 1.63 -2.05 15.25
N ARG A 123 1.07 -1.35 14.28
CA ARG A 123 0.56 0.01 14.45
C ARG A 123 -0.96 0.11 14.55
N HIS A 124 -1.66 -1.01 14.65
CA HIS A 124 -3.13 -1.01 14.51
C HIS A 124 -3.54 -0.09 13.34
N VAL A 125 -2.75 -0.15 12.25
CA VAL A 125 -3.05 0.61 11.05
C VAL A 125 -4.50 0.35 10.74
N ALA A 126 -5.32 1.37 10.87
CA ALA A 126 -6.76 1.36 10.84
C ALA A 126 -7.28 0.14 10.08
N LEU A 127 -7.19 -1.01 10.74
CA LEU A 127 -7.86 -2.22 10.34
C LEU A 127 -9.32 -1.83 10.46
N VAL A 128 -9.85 -1.21 9.42
CA VAL A 128 -11.29 -1.01 9.27
C VAL A 128 -11.86 -2.39 8.98
N LEU A 129 -11.55 -3.30 9.87
CA LEU A 129 -12.34 -4.47 10.11
C LEU A 129 -13.60 -3.89 10.70
N PHE A 130 -14.70 -4.08 10.04
CA PHE A 130 -16.01 -3.63 10.48
C PHE A 130 -16.28 -4.26 11.85
N GLU A 131 -15.87 -3.56 12.92
CA GLU A 131 -16.07 -4.00 14.31
C GLU A 131 -17.55 -4.22 14.58
N ASP A 132 -18.41 -3.39 13.97
CA ASP A 132 -19.87 -3.52 14.02
C ASP A 132 -20.44 -4.59 13.08
N GLY A 133 -19.60 -5.36 12.42
CA GLY A 133 -19.95 -6.57 11.71
C GLY A 133 -20.83 -6.38 10.46
N ARG A 134 -21.84 -7.26 10.35
CA ARG A 134 -22.67 -7.42 9.14
C ARG A 134 -23.52 -6.19 8.82
N ALA A 135 -24.04 -5.52 9.84
CA ALA A 135 -24.95 -4.36 9.70
C ALA A 135 -24.23 -3.15 9.09
N GLU A 136 -23.02 -2.81 9.56
CA GLU A 136 -22.25 -1.70 8.99
C GLU A 136 -21.86 -1.97 7.54
N ARG A 137 -21.45 -3.20 7.22
CA ARG A 137 -21.14 -3.58 5.83
C ARG A 137 -22.35 -3.42 4.91
N ALA A 138 -23.54 -3.82 5.36
CA ALA A 138 -24.75 -3.67 4.58
C ALA A 138 -25.09 -2.18 4.37
N ARG A 139 -24.96 -1.35 5.40
CA ARG A 139 -25.15 0.09 5.32
C ARG A 139 -24.20 0.75 4.33
N LEU A 140 -22.90 0.44 4.41
CA LEU A 140 -21.89 0.98 3.50
C LEU A 140 -22.14 0.56 2.05
N ARG A 141 -22.55 -0.70 1.82
CA ARG A 141 -22.92 -1.18 0.47
C ARG A 141 -24.12 -0.41 -0.08
N ALA A 142 -25.15 -0.20 0.73
CA ALA A 142 -26.32 0.56 0.32
C ALA A 142 -25.97 2.02 0.01
N ALA A 143 -25.16 2.68 0.85
CA ALA A 143 -24.71 4.04 0.63
C ALA A 143 -23.85 4.15 -0.65
N ALA A 144 -22.91 3.24 -0.87
CA ALA A 144 -22.10 3.21 -2.08
C ALA A 144 -22.96 3.00 -3.34
N ALA A 145 -23.95 2.11 -3.29
CA ALA A 145 -24.90 1.90 -4.38
C ALA A 145 -25.77 3.14 -4.66
N ALA A 146 -26.01 3.97 -3.64
CA ALA A 146 -26.71 5.25 -3.76
C ALA A 146 -25.78 6.40 -4.25
N GLY A 147 -24.51 6.12 -4.57
CA GLY A 147 -23.55 7.10 -5.09
C GLY A 147 -22.69 7.79 -4.04
N ASP A 148 -22.69 7.35 -2.77
CA ASP A 148 -21.79 7.86 -1.74
C ASP A 148 -20.33 7.41 -2.03
N ALA A 149 -19.52 8.36 -2.53
CA ALA A 149 -18.12 8.12 -2.87
C ALA A 149 -17.25 7.79 -1.63
N ALA A 150 -17.59 8.30 -0.45
CA ALA A 150 -16.85 7.99 0.77
C ALA A 150 -17.12 6.55 1.22
N ALA A 151 -18.37 6.10 1.15
CA ALA A 151 -18.74 4.72 1.42
C ALA A 151 -18.09 3.76 0.43
N ALA A 152 -18.08 4.10 -0.87
CA ALA A 152 -17.42 3.32 -1.92
C ALA A 152 -15.91 3.21 -1.66
N SER A 153 -15.24 4.30 -1.32
CA SER A 153 -13.81 4.33 -0.98
C SER A 153 -13.48 3.47 0.24
N ARG A 154 -14.31 3.48 1.28
CA ARG A 154 -14.13 2.62 2.46
C ARG A 154 -14.27 1.14 2.13
N LEU A 155 -15.21 0.78 1.27
CA LEU A 155 -15.37 -0.60 0.80
C LEU A 155 -14.18 -1.06 -0.04
N ASP A 156 -13.72 -0.24 -0.99
CA ASP A 156 -12.55 -0.54 -1.81
C ASP A 156 -11.30 -0.75 -0.94
N TYR A 157 -11.05 0.16 0.01
CA TYR A 157 -9.95 0.02 0.97
C TYR A 157 -10.03 -1.29 1.75
N HIS A 158 -11.21 -1.65 2.26
CA HIS A 158 -11.39 -2.89 3.02
C HIS A 158 -11.12 -4.13 2.15
N GLN A 159 -11.61 -4.14 0.91
CA GLN A 159 -11.35 -5.23 -0.02
C GLN A 159 -9.85 -5.38 -0.31
N GLU A 160 -9.16 -4.26 -0.56
CA GLU A 160 -7.72 -4.28 -0.81
C GLU A 160 -6.91 -4.68 0.44
N LEU A 161 -7.38 -4.34 1.65
CA LEU A 161 -6.77 -4.79 2.89
C LEU A 161 -6.86 -6.32 3.04
N LEU A 162 -8.03 -6.90 2.78
CA LEU A 162 -8.19 -8.36 2.79
C LEU A 162 -7.32 -9.04 1.73
N ARG A 163 -7.24 -8.47 0.53
CA ARG A 163 -6.33 -8.96 -0.53
C ARG A 163 -4.87 -8.87 -0.11
N THR A 164 -4.48 -7.81 0.61
CA THR A 164 -3.11 -7.67 1.13
C THR A 164 -2.79 -8.79 2.13
N PHE A 165 -3.70 -9.10 3.04
CA PHE A 165 -3.53 -10.23 3.97
C PHE A 165 -3.47 -11.58 3.24
N LEU A 166 -4.28 -11.78 2.22
CA LEU A 166 -4.19 -12.97 1.37
C LEU A 166 -2.82 -13.07 0.67
N CYS A 167 -2.29 -11.96 0.16
CA CYS A 167 -0.94 -11.91 -0.42
C CYS A 167 0.13 -12.23 0.63
N CYS A 168 -0.05 -11.81 1.90
CA CYS A 168 0.88 -12.14 2.99
C CYS A 168 0.82 -13.63 3.39
N ALA A 169 -0.32 -14.29 3.26
CA ALA A 169 -0.49 -15.72 3.53
C ALA A 169 -0.14 -16.63 2.34
N CYS A 170 0.01 -16.07 1.13
CA CYS A 170 0.30 -16.83 -0.08
C CYS A 170 1.67 -17.52 0.02
N GLY A 171 1.77 -18.79 -0.41
CA GLY A 171 3.05 -19.50 -0.49
C GLY A 171 3.60 -20.02 0.83
N ARG A 172 2.76 -20.11 1.88
CA ARG A 172 3.08 -20.73 3.18
C ARG A 172 4.24 -20.06 3.93
N CYS A 173 4.22 -18.73 4.05
CA CYS A 173 5.12 -18.03 4.98
C CYS A 173 4.62 -18.22 6.42
N ALA A 174 5.18 -19.21 7.12
CA ALA A 174 4.71 -19.61 8.46
C ALA A 174 4.72 -18.45 9.46
N GLU A 175 5.77 -17.61 9.43
CA GLU A 175 5.87 -16.44 10.33
C GLU A 175 4.76 -15.42 10.04
N ALA A 176 4.46 -15.13 8.79
CA ALA A 176 3.38 -14.22 8.41
C ALA A 176 2.00 -14.80 8.81
N GLU A 177 1.80 -16.09 8.64
CA GLU A 177 0.57 -16.78 9.06
C GLU A 177 0.34 -16.71 10.57
N VAL A 178 1.39 -16.88 11.39
CA VAL A 178 1.30 -16.75 12.84
C VAL A 178 0.86 -15.34 13.25
N VAL A 179 1.44 -14.31 12.65
CA VAL A 179 1.05 -12.91 12.92
C VAL A 179 -0.39 -12.66 12.51
N LEU A 180 -0.80 -13.14 11.32
CA LEU A 180 -2.18 -12.97 10.84
C LEU A 180 -3.22 -13.66 11.72
N ARG A 181 -2.94 -14.86 12.23
CA ARG A 181 -3.84 -15.55 13.16
C ARG A 181 -4.06 -14.80 14.48
N GLY A 182 -3.05 -14.02 14.92
CA GLY A 182 -3.18 -13.16 16.10
C GLY A 182 -4.07 -11.93 15.89
N VAL A 183 -4.30 -11.54 14.64
CA VAL A 183 -5.06 -10.32 14.28
C VAL A 183 -6.43 -10.62 13.70
N LEU A 184 -6.54 -11.70 12.95
CA LEU A 184 -7.78 -12.15 12.35
C LEU A 184 -8.32 -13.34 13.20
N PRO A 185 -9.31 -13.12 14.07
CA PRO A 185 -9.96 -14.23 14.76
C PRO A 185 -10.64 -15.10 13.70
N ILE A 186 -10.05 -16.23 13.42
CA ILE A 186 -10.64 -17.27 12.58
C ILE A 186 -11.19 -18.30 13.56
N ASP A 187 -12.48 -18.16 13.87
CA ASP A 187 -13.26 -19.20 14.57
C ASP A 187 -13.51 -20.40 13.65
#